data_3dde98c7b88791a15de9520a5996cf4a
#
_entry.id   3dde98c7b88791a15de9520a5996cf4a
#
_cell.length_a   1.000
_cell.length_b   1.000
_cell.length_c   1.000
_cell.angle_alpha   90.00
_cell.angle_beta   90.00
_cell.angle_gamma   90.00
#
_symmetry.space_group_name_H-M   'P 1'
#
loop_
_entity.id
_entity.type
_entity.pdbx_description
1 polymer ?
#
loop_
_entity_poly.entity_id
_entity_poly.type
_entity_poly.pdbx_seq_one_letter_code
_entity_poly.pdbx_strand_id
1 'polypeptide(L)'
;GIAKLCRERGVISHTDAAQSFGKIPVDVQALGVDLLSLSAHKIYGPKGIGALYVRRQDGLKLDAQVHGGGHEMGMRSGTLPTHQIVGLAAAAQLMHDEMAEQTQRIGALRDRFVSHLQQMPSVHLNSDPSVCIPQIVNVAFGGVDGETLLLALNELAISTGSACNSASVEPSHVLTGIGLSRALADASLRFSFGRYTRTTDIDQA
;
A
#
# COMPACT_ATOMS: atom_id res chain seq x y z
N GLY A 1 14.42 -15.26 3.62
CA GLY A 1 13.04 -14.78 3.68
C GLY A 1 12.02 -15.78 3.11
N ILE A 2 10.75 -15.41 3.04
CA ILE A 2 9.62 -16.29 2.64
C ILE A 2 9.85 -16.92 1.26
N ALA A 3 10.23 -16.16 0.25
CA ALA A 3 10.47 -16.69 -1.10
C ALA A 3 11.57 -17.79 -1.14
N LYS A 4 12.60 -17.69 -0.26
CA LYS A 4 13.59 -18.76 -0.12
C LYS A 4 12.95 -20.05 0.40
N LEU A 5 12.13 -19.96 1.45
CA LEU A 5 11.41 -21.12 2.01
C LEU A 5 10.44 -21.74 1.00
N CYS A 6 9.75 -20.92 0.21
CA CYS A 6 8.88 -21.39 -0.87
C CYS A 6 9.66 -22.19 -1.89
N ARG A 7 10.80 -21.66 -2.34
CA ARG A 7 11.67 -22.33 -3.33
C ARG A 7 12.24 -23.65 -2.81
N GLU A 8 12.67 -23.71 -1.55
CA GLU A 8 13.16 -24.94 -0.92
C GLU A 8 12.08 -26.04 -0.85
N ARG A 9 10.82 -25.67 -0.91
CA ARG A 9 9.67 -26.59 -0.87
C ARG A 9 8.96 -26.77 -2.20
N GLY A 10 9.47 -26.21 -3.29
CA GLY A 10 8.82 -26.28 -4.60
C GLY A 10 7.49 -25.52 -4.67
N VAL A 11 7.28 -24.52 -3.81
CA VAL A 11 6.07 -23.69 -3.75
C VAL A 11 6.30 -22.39 -4.50
N ILE A 12 5.39 -22.02 -5.40
CA ILE A 12 5.40 -20.73 -6.11
C ILE A 12 5.12 -19.61 -5.13
N SER A 13 5.94 -18.56 -5.18
CA SER A 13 5.80 -17.38 -4.33
C SER A 13 5.25 -16.20 -5.13
N HIS A 14 4.18 -15.59 -4.62
CA HIS A 14 3.62 -14.33 -5.14
C HIS A 14 3.63 -13.26 -4.06
N THR A 15 3.97 -12.04 -4.43
CA THR A 15 3.83 -10.87 -3.55
C THR A 15 2.97 -9.80 -4.21
N ASP A 16 2.05 -9.24 -3.43
CA ASP A 16 1.36 -8.00 -3.80
C ASP A 16 2.25 -6.81 -3.41
N ALA A 17 2.77 -6.12 -4.43
CA ALA A 17 3.60 -4.94 -4.26
C ALA A 17 2.82 -3.62 -4.52
N ALA A 18 1.48 -3.66 -4.57
CA ALA A 18 0.68 -2.47 -4.87
C ALA A 18 0.95 -1.30 -3.92
N GLN A 19 1.31 -1.56 -2.66
CA GLN A 19 1.64 -0.51 -1.70
C GLN A 19 3.15 -0.27 -1.53
N SER A 20 4.01 -1.20 -1.93
CA SER A 20 5.46 -1.06 -1.78
C SER A 20 6.16 -0.55 -3.04
N PHE A 21 5.68 -0.94 -4.22
CA PHE A 21 6.25 -0.49 -5.50
C PHE A 21 6.26 1.04 -5.61
N GLY A 22 7.41 1.59 -5.99
CA GLY A 22 7.61 3.04 -6.09
C GLY A 22 7.75 3.80 -4.77
N LYS A 23 7.68 3.11 -3.60
CA LYS A 23 7.83 3.73 -2.28
C LYS A 23 9.05 3.22 -1.52
N ILE A 24 9.43 1.97 -1.79
CA ILE A 24 10.66 1.35 -1.30
C ILE A 24 11.34 0.63 -2.48
N PRO A 25 12.65 0.35 -2.40
CA PRO A 25 13.32 -0.45 -3.42
C PRO A 25 12.69 -1.84 -3.53
N VAL A 26 12.25 -2.19 -4.74
CA VAL A 26 11.67 -3.51 -5.06
C VAL A 26 12.53 -4.15 -6.14
N ASP A 27 13.45 -5.02 -5.73
CA ASP A 27 14.28 -5.83 -6.61
C ASP A 27 13.77 -7.27 -6.60
N VAL A 28 13.14 -7.69 -7.68
CA VAL A 28 12.56 -9.04 -7.82
C VAL A 28 13.61 -10.14 -7.80
N GLN A 29 14.87 -9.85 -8.17
CA GLN A 29 15.97 -10.81 -8.11
C GLN A 29 16.42 -11.01 -6.65
N ALA A 30 16.62 -9.91 -5.92
CA ALA A 30 17.01 -9.96 -4.51
C ALA A 30 15.89 -10.56 -3.64
N LEU A 31 14.63 -10.22 -3.91
CA LEU A 31 13.46 -10.81 -3.23
C LEU A 31 13.32 -12.30 -3.52
N GLY A 32 13.69 -12.72 -4.74
CA GLY A 32 13.60 -14.10 -5.17
C GLY A 32 12.16 -14.61 -5.40
N VAL A 33 11.19 -13.71 -5.52
CA VAL A 33 9.79 -14.05 -5.77
C VAL A 33 9.56 -14.51 -7.21
N ASP A 34 8.56 -15.36 -7.42
CA ASP A 34 8.20 -15.87 -8.75
C ASP A 34 7.21 -14.96 -9.45
N LEU A 35 6.30 -14.34 -8.68
CA LEU A 35 5.26 -13.45 -9.16
C LEU A 35 5.22 -12.19 -8.30
N LEU A 36 4.95 -11.04 -8.93
CA LEU A 36 4.73 -9.78 -8.22
C LEU A 36 3.68 -8.95 -8.95
N SER A 37 2.64 -8.54 -8.22
CA SER A 37 1.60 -7.65 -8.75
C SER A 37 1.81 -6.21 -8.30
N LEU A 38 1.49 -5.26 -9.17
CA LEU A 38 1.54 -3.83 -8.88
C LEU A 38 0.39 -3.08 -9.55
N SER A 39 0.11 -1.86 -9.10
CA SER A 39 -0.98 -1.03 -9.60
C SER A 39 -0.51 0.40 -9.88
N ALA A 40 -0.86 0.93 -11.05
CA ALA A 40 -0.43 2.25 -11.48
C ALA A 40 -0.97 3.39 -10.60
N HIS A 41 -2.25 3.34 -10.20
CA HIS A 41 -2.86 4.42 -9.42
C HIS A 41 -2.30 4.56 -7.99
N LYS A 42 -1.54 3.59 -7.50
CA LYS A 42 -0.86 3.68 -6.21
C LYS A 42 0.49 4.40 -6.28
N ILE A 43 0.94 4.71 -7.49
CA ILE A 43 2.16 5.46 -7.79
C ILE A 43 1.88 6.68 -8.67
N TYR A 44 0.68 7.26 -8.55
CA TYR A 44 0.23 8.45 -9.30
C TYR A 44 0.04 8.23 -10.80
N GLY A 45 0.05 7.00 -11.26
CA GLY A 45 -0.27 6.61 -12.63
C GLY A 45 -1.77 6.46 -12.88
N PRO A 46 -2.18 6.07 -14.11
CA PRO A 46 -3.59 5.93 -14.48
C PRO A 46 -4.32 4.87 -13.65
N LYS A 47 -5.61 5.10 -13.39
CA LYS A 47 -6.51 4.05 -12.88
C LYS A 47 -6.80 3.02 -13.97
N GLY A 48 -7.12 1.78 -13.57
CA GLY A 48 -7.54 0.72 -14.48
C GLY A 48 -6.39 -0.06 -15.12
N ILE A 49 -5.13 0.23 -14.77
CA ILE A 49 -3.95 -0.51 -15.24
C ILE A 49 -3.06 -0.94 -14.07
N GLY A 50 -2.49 -2.11 -14.18
CA GLY A 50 -1.46 -2.66 -13.33
C GLY A 50 -0.55 -3.58 -14.13
N ALA A 51 0.40 -4.20 -13.47
CA ALA A 51 1.28 -5.18 -14.10
C ALA A 51 1.51 -6.38 -13.18
N LEU A 52 1.78 -7.53 -13.80
CA LEU A 52 2.22 -8.73 -13.14
C LEU A 52 3.63 -9.07 -13.64
N TYR A 53 4.60 -9.06 -12.75
CA TYR A 53 5.89 -9.67 -13.01
C TYR A 53 5.75 -11.18 -12.90
N VAL A 54 6.26 -11.88 -13.89
CA VAL A 54 6.33 -13.35 -13.94
C VAL A 54 7.79 -13.73 -14.17
N ARG A 55 8.37 -14.45 -13.21
CA ARG A 55 9.73 -14.95 -13.34
C ARG A 55 9.81 -15.94 -14.52
N ARG A 56 10.75 -15.74 -15.42
CA ARG A 56 11.03 -16.70 -16.47
C ARG A 56 11.84 -17.85 -15.89
N GLN A 57 11.17 -18.97 -15.68
CA GLN A 57 11.79 -20.23 -15.20
C GLN A 57 11.02 -21.44 -15.73
N ASP A 58 11.71 -22.56 -15.86
CA ASP A 58 11.11 -23.81 -16.30
C ASP A 58 10.02 -24.26 -15.31
N GLY A 59 8.88 -24.69 -15.84
CA GLY A 59 7.75 -25.20 -15.06
C GLY A 59 6.80 -24.14 -14.50
N LEU A 60 7.14 -22.84 -14.52
CA LEU A 60 6.19 -21.79 -14.14
C LEU A 60 5.28 -21.44 -15.33
N LYS A 61 4.03 -21.85 -15.24
CA LYS A 61 2.98 -21.55 -16.22
C LYS A 61 1.80 -20.89 -15.49
N LEU A 62 1.22 -19.87 -16.13
CA LEU A 62 -0.01 -19.23 -15.71
C LEU A 62 -1.12 -19.59 -16.71
N ASP A 63 -2.23 -20.06 -16.18
CA ASP A 63 -3.44 -20.27 -16.97
C ASP A 63 -4.11 -18.91 -17.23
N ALA A 64 -4.34 -18.62 -18.50
CA ALA A 64 -5.02 -17.38 -18.89
C ALA A 64 -6.44 -17.35 -18.34
N GLN A 65 -6.78 -16.24 -17.66
CA GLN A 65 -8.16 -15.99 -17.18
C GLN A 65 -8.99 -15.24 -18.24
N VAL A 66 -8.30 -14.56 -19.18
CA VAL A 66 -8.92 -13.85 -20.30
C VAL A 66 -8.36 -14.40 -21.59
N HIS A 67 -9.19 -15.15 -22.30
CA HIS A 67 -8.82 -15.84 -23.57
C HIS A 67 -9.08 -14.93 -24.78
N GLY A 68 -8.40 -15.20 -25.90
CA GLY A 68 -8.58 -14.47 -27.16
C GLY A 68 -7.31 -14.47 -28.04
N GLY A 69 -6.90 -13.30 -28.53
CA GLY A 69 -5.85 -13.12 -29.52
C GLY A 69 -4.40 -13.34 -29.07
N GLY A 70 -4.15 -13.94 -27.91
CA GLY A 70 -2.80 -14.33 -27.47
C GLY A 70 -1.89 -13.17 -27.02
N HIS A 71 -2.44 -12.01 -26.69
CA HIS A 71 -1.67 -10.89 -26.14
C HIS A 71 -1.00 -11.26 -24.82
N GLU A 72 0.01 -10.49 -24.41
CA GLU A 72 0.80 -10.74 -23.20
C GLU A 72 1.33 -12.18 -23.13
N MET A 73 1.91 -12.64 -24.24
CA MET A 73 2.45 -14.01 -24.37
C MET A 73 1.41 -15.12 -24.09
N GLY A 74 0.14 -14.86 -24.40
CA GLY A 74 -0.97 -15.77 -24.16
C GLY A 74 -1.52 -15.76 -22.73
N MET A 75 -0.91 -15.02 -21.81
CA MET A 75 -1.36 -14.99 -20.40
C MET A 75 -2.59 -14.12 -20.17
N ARG A 76 -2.78 -13.09 -21.01
CA ARG A 76 -3.94 -12.19 -20.91
C ARG A 76 -4.26 -11.58 -22.26
N SER A 77 -5.35 -12.00 -22.86
CA SER A 77 -5.78 -11.51 -24.15
C SER A 77 -6.60 -10.22 -24.05
N GLY A 78 -6.71 -9.50 -25.17
CA GLY A 78 -7.43 -8.24 -25.34
C GLY A 78 -6.49 -7.14 -25.83
N THR A 79 -7.02 -6.22 -26.63
CA THR A 79 -6.25 -5.09 -27.16
C THR A 79 -5.61 -4.32 -26.02
N LEU A 80 -4.31 -4.06 -26.12
CA LEU A 80 -3.55 -3.40 -25.06
C LEU A 80 -3.95 -1.92 -24.95
N PRO A 81 -4.24 -1.43 -23.72
CA PRO A 81 -4.52 -0.02 -23.48
C PRO A 81 -3.22 0.78 -23.45
N THR A 82 -2.64 1.03 -24.60
CA THR A 82 -1.27 1.57 -24.76
C THR A 82 -1.05 2.88 -24.03
N HIS A 83 -2.05 3.77 -24.01
CA HIS A 83 -1.98 5.05 -23.29
C HIS A 83 -1.84 4.85 -21.77
N GLN A 84 -2.54 3.86 -21.19
CA GLN A 84 -2.41 3.53 -19.77
C GLN A 84 -1.07 2.85 -19.45
N ILE A 85 -0.58 2.00 -20.36
CA ILE A 85 0.73 1.33 -20.22
C ILE A 85 1.84 2.38 -20.20
N VAL A 86 1.83 3.32 -21.13
CA VAL A 86 2.79 4.43 -21.16
C VAL A 86 2.69 5.28 -19.90
N GLY A 87 1.47 5.57 -19.44
CA GLY A 87 1.25 6.30 -18.19
C GLY A 87 1.77 5.57 -16.95
N LEU A 88 1.60 4.24 -16.87
CA LEU A 88 2.20 3.40 -15.83
C LEU A 88 3.73 3.47 -15.87
N ALA A 89 4.32 3.32 -17.07
CA ALA A 89 5.76 3.34 -17.23
C ALA A 89 6.36 4.71 -16.81
N ALA A 90 5.74 5.81 -17.24
CA ALA A 90 6.17 7.16 -16.86
C ALA A 90 6.07 7.38 -15.34
N ALA A 91 4.98 6.94 -14.71
CA ALA A 91 4.82 7.03 -13.25
C ALA A 91 5.86 6.18 -12.51
N ALA A 92 6.14 4.97 -12.99
CA ALA A 92 7.16 4.11 -12.40
C ALA A 92 8.56 4.72 -12.49
N GLN A 93 8.90 5.34 -13.64
CA GLN A 93 10.19 6.03 -13.82
C GLN A 93 10.33 7.20 -12.86
N LEU A 94 9.32 8.08 -12.78
CA LEU A 94 9.33 9.22 -11.85
C LEU A 94 9.48 8.78 -10.39
N MET A 95 8.75 7.73 -9.99
CA MET A 95 8.86 7.21 -8.63
C MET A 95 10.23 6.60 -8.36
N HIS A 96 10.86 5.97 -9.34
CA HIS A 96 12.22 5.45 -9.23
C HIS A 96 13.23 6.57 -9.03
N ASP A 97 13.18 7.59 -9.88
CA ASP A 97 14.15 8.70 -9.88
C ASP A 97 14.06 9.57 -8.62
N GLU A 98 12.85 9.76 -8.09
CA GLU A 98 12.61 10.62 -6.93
C GLU A 98 12.50 9.85 -5.60
N MET A 99 12.61 8.52 -5.61
CA MET A 99 12.30 7.66 -4.44
C MET A 99 13.04 8.09 -3.17
N ALA A 100 14.35 8.33 -3.26
CA ALA A 100 15.17 8.68 -2.09
C ALA A 100 14.75 10.01 -1.48
N GLU A 101 14.59 11.05 -2.31
CA GLU A 101 14.16 12.38 -1.88
C GLU A 101 12.76 12.35 -1.29
N GLN A 102 11.80 11.71 -1.96
CA GLN A 102 10.42 11.61 -1.49
C GLN A 102 10.31 10.81 -0.19
N THR A 103 11.06 9.73 -0.05
CA THR A 103 11.08 8.94 1.19
C THR A 103 11.57 9.77 2.37
N GLN A 104 12.63 10.54 2.19
CA GLN A 104 13.16 11.42 3.23
C GLN A 104 12.15 12.54 3.58
N ARG A 105 11.62 13.23 2.59
CA ARG A 105 10.67 14.33 2.77
C ARG A 105 9.38 13.87 3.46
N ILE A 106 8.78 12.79 2.97
CA ILE A 106 7.55 12.25 3.53
C ILE A 106 7.80 11.68 4.92
N GLY A 107 8.97 11.07 5.15
CA GLY A 107 9.40 10.64 6.48
C GLY A 107 9.40 11.76 7.49
N ALA A 108 9.97 12.92 7.14
CA ALA A 108 9.97 14.10 8.01
C ALA A 108 8.55 14.63 8.32
N LEU A 109 7.65 14.63 7.32
CA LEU A 109 6.25 15.01 7.52
C LEU A 109 5.52 14.03 8.45
N ARG A 110 5.71 12.72 8.26
CA ARG A 110 5.18 11.68 9.13
C ARG A 110 5.68 11.84 10.57
N ASP A 111 6.97 12.05 10.75
CA ASP A 111 7.57 12.15 12.09
C ASP A 111 7.06 13.40 12.83
N ARG A 112 6.87 14.52 12.11
CA ARG A 112 6.22 15.71 12.64
C ARG A 112 4.79 15.40 13.08
N PHE A 113 3.98 14.77 12.25
CA PHE A 113 2.61 14.37 12.55
C PHE A 113 2.55 13.45 13.76
N VAL A 114 3.37 12.40 13.79
CA VAL A 114 3.44 11.44 14.90
C VAL A 114 3.84 12.13 16.20
N SER A 115 4.80 13.07 16.16
CA SER A 115 5.23 13.79 17.35
C SER A 115 4.13 14.65 17.97
N HIS A 116 3.24 15.23 17.15
CA HIS A 116 2.07 15.97 17.64
C HIS A 116 1.04 15.00 18.27
N LEU A 117 0.74 13.91 17.60
CA LEU A 117 -0.22 12.92 18.11
C LEU A 117 0.22 12.28 19.44
N GLN A 118 1.51 12.03 19.61
CA GLN A 118 2.05 11.43 20.84
C GLN A 118 1.92 12.33 22.08
N GLN A 119 1.62 13.62 21.91
CA GLN A 119 1.31 14.54 22.99
C GLN A 119 -0.14 14.43 23.47
N MET A 120 -1.00 13.77 22.71
CA MET A 120 -2.41 13.57 23.07
C MET A 120 -2.56 12.34 23.97
N PRO A 121 -3.40 12.44 25.03
CA PRO A 121 -3.67 11.28 25.86
C PRO A 121 -4.43 10.19 25.08
N SER A 122 -4.18 8.94 25.40
CA SER A 122 -4.89 7.78 24.84
C SER A 122 -4.74 7.59 23.32
N VAL A 123 -3.68 8.15 22.72
CA VAL A 123 -3.31 7.90 21.31
C VAL A 123 -2.29 6.77 21.23
N HIS A 124 -2.54 5.80 20.37
CA HIS A 124 -1.69 4.62 20.19
C HIS A 124 -1.33 4.44 18.73
N LEU A 125 -0.03 4.35 18.42
CA LEU A 125 0.43 3.97 17.09
C LEU A 125 0.28 2.45 16.90
N ASN A 126 -0.44 2.05 15.87
CA ASN A 126 -0.69 0.63 15.57
C ASN A 126 0.44 0.00 14.74
N SER A 127 1.40 0.78 14.32
CA SER A 127 2.56 0.34 13.53
C SER A 127 3.83 1.00 14.04
N ASP A 128 4.94 0.27 13.98
CA ASP A 128 6.25 0.80 14.29
C ASP A 128 6.78 1.64 13.11
N PRO A 129 6.95 2.96 13.29
CA PRO A 129 7.41 3.85 12.22
C PRO A 129 8.81 3.49 11.67
N SER A 130 9.63 2.77 12.45
CA SER A 130 10.99 2.39 12.05
C SER A 130 11.03 1.31 10.97
N VAL A 131 9.97 0.49 10.87
CA VAL A 131 9.89 -0.65 9.92
C VAL A 131 8.75 -0.51 8.90
N CYS A 132 7.95 0.57 9.00
CA CYS A 132 6.86 0.85 8.08
C CYS A 132 7.25 1.86 7.01
N ILE A 133 6.58 1.82 5.86
CA ILE A 133 6.72 2.86 4.84
C ILE A 133 6.27 4.21 5.41
N PRO A 134 6.98 5.32 5.11
CA PRO A 134 6.66 6.63 5.71
C PRO A 134 5.33 7.22 5.23
N GLN A 135 4.77 6.71 4.14
CA GLN A 135 3.55 7.24 3.52
C GLN A 135 2.27 6.92 4.29
N ILE A 136 2.31 6.01 5.27
CA ILE A 136 1.10 5.53 5.96
C ILE A 136 1.37 5.44 7.46
N VAL A 137 0.44 5.98 8.25
CA VAL A 137 0.39 5.80 9.71
C VAL A 137 -1.02 5.33 10.08
N ASN A 138 -1.10 4.31 10.91
CA ASN A 138 -2.36 3.87 11.51
C ASN A 138 -2.34 4.17 13.01
N VAL A 139 -3.38 4.83 13.49
CA VAL A 139 -3.46 5.37 14.85
C VAL A 139 -4.79 5.01 15.47
N ALA A 140 -4.77 4.47 16.67
CA ALA A 140 -5.97 4.26 17.49
C ALA A 140 -6.15 5.39 18.50
N PHE A 141 -7.38 5.84 18.68
CA PHE A 141 -7.78 6.89 19.62
C PHE A 141 -8.61 6.28 20.73
N GLY A 142 -8.00 6.04 21.88
CA GLY A 142 -8.68 5.44 23.01
C GLY A 142 -9.73 6.38 23.64
N GLY A 143 -10.86 5.79 24.04
CA GLY A 143 -11.94 6.53 24.71
C GLY A 143 -12.84 7.36 23.78
N VAL A 144 -12.70 7.19 22.47
CA VAL A 144 -13.50 7.90 21.44
C VAL A 144 -14.24 6.86 20.62
N ASP A 145 -15.47 7.18 20.21
CA ASP A 145 -16.20 6.40 19.21
C ASP A 145 -15.65 6.66 17.82
N GLY A 146 -15.28 5.60 17.09
CA GLY A 146 -14.57 5.71 15.80
C GLY A 146 -15.41 6.35 14.70
N GLU A 147 -16.72 6.12 14.67
CA GLU A 147 -17.62 6.73 13.69
C GLU A 147 -17.78 8.23 13.95
N THR A 148 -17.99 8.60 15.21
CA THR A 148 -18.06 10.00 15.65
C THR A 148 -16.75 10.73 15.32
N LEU A 149 -15.60 10.10 15.58
CA LEU A 149 -14.30 10.68 15.27
C LEU A 149 -14.13 10.92 13.75
N LEU A 150 -14.51 9.95 12.94
CA LEU A 150 -14.42 10.07 11.48
C LEU A 150 -15.30 11.21 10.94
N LEU A 151 -16.51 11.36 11.50
CA LEU A 151 -17.42 12.44 11.15
C LEU A 151 -16.91 13.82 11.60
N ALA A 152 -16.27 13.89 12.75
CA ALA A 152 -15.66 15.13 13.26
C ALA A 152 -14.48 15.60 12.43
N LEU A 153 -13.73 14.68 11.82
CA LEU A 153 -12.56 14.96 10.99
C LEU A 153 -12.93 15.08 9.48
N ASN A 154 -14.08 15.63 9.17
CA ASN A 154 -14.63 15.72 7.81
C ASN A 154 -13.81 16.57 6.82
N GLU A 155 -12.92 17.42 7.33
CA GLU A 155 -11.98 18.21 6.52
C GLU A 155 -10.75 17.40 6.07
N LEU A 156 -10.54 16.22 6.64
CA LEU A 156 -9.41 15.35 6.34
C LEU A 156 -9.84 14.16 5.48
N ALA A 157 -9.13 13.91 4.40
CA ALA A 157 -9.31 12.70 3.57
C ALA A 157 -8.61 11.50 4.21
N ILE A 158 -9.19 11.00 5.30
CA ILE A 158 -8.70 9.84 6.06
C ILE A 158 -9.56 8.61 5.81
N SER A 159 -9.13 7.45 6.25
CA SER A 159 -9.93 6.24 6.19
C SER A 159 -9.83 5.41 7.47
N THR A 160 -10.89 4.70 7.80
CA THR A 160 -10.86 3.60 8.75
C THR A 160 -10.01 2.45 8.20
N GLY A 161 -9.50 1.58 9.05
CA GLY A 161 -8.49 0.57 8.70
C GLY A 161 -8.79 -0.38 7.54
N SER A 162 -10.03 -0.42 7.06
CA SER A 162 -10.47 -1.34 6.00
C SER A 162 -11.16 -0.57 4.87
N ALA A 163 -10.37 0.06 3.99
CA ALA A 163 -10.90 0.75 2.81
C ALA A 163 -11.65 -0.17 1.83
N CYS A 164 -11.41 -1.48 1.88
CA CYS A 164 -12.09 -2.49 1.03
C CYS A 164 -13.38 -3.02 1.64
N ASN A 165 -13.67 -2.73 2.90
CA ASN A 165 -14.80 -3.28 3.66
C ASN A 165 -15.75 -2.17 4.15
N SER A 166 -15.89 -1.10 3.39
CA SER A 166 -16.77 0.04 3.71
C SER A 166 -18.26 -0.32 3.91
N ALA A 167 -18.62 -1.56 3.68
CA ALA A 167 -19.98 -2.08 3.89
C ALA A 167 -20.13 -2.95 5.15
N SER A 168 -19.06 -3.25 5.89
CA SER A 168 -19.15 -4.07 7.10
C SER A 168 -18.93 -3.23 8.36
N VAL A 169 -19.81 -3.42 9.33
CA VAL A 169 -19.75 -2.85 10.70
C VAL A 169 -18.66 -3.53 11.55
N GLU A 170 -17.84 -4.42 10.95
CA GLU A 170 -16.82 -5.16 11.68
C GLU A 170 -15.46 -4.43 11.65
N PRO A 171 -14.74 -4.43 12.78
CA PRO A 171 -13.40 -3.86 12.85
C PRO A 171 -12.44 -4.58 11.92
N SER A 172 -11.35 -3.94 11.55
CA SER A 172 -10.30 -4.55 10.73
C SER A 172 -9.78 -5.82 11.40
N HIS A 173 -9.92 -6.96 10.71
CA HIS A 173 -9.35 -8.23 11.14
C HIS A 173 -7.82 -8.20 11.30
N VAL A 174 -7.14 -7.27 10.58
CA VAL A 174 -5.71 -7.05 10.73
C VAL A 174 -5.41 -6.42 12.09
N LEU A 175 -6.15 -5.38 12.48
CA LEU A 175 -5.93 -4.69 13.76
C LEU A 175 -6.24 -5.61 14.94
N THR A 176 -7.33 -6.37 14.87
CA THR A 176 -7.64 -7.37 15.91
C THR A 176 -6.62 -8.52 15.91
N GLY A 177 -6.14 -8.93 14.74
CA GLY A 177 -5.12 -9.96 14.60
C GLY A 177 -3.75 -9.59 15.19
N ILE A 178 -3.40 -8.31 15.20
CA ILE A 178 -2.19 -7.81 15.87
C ILE A 178 -2.41 -7.50 17.36
N GLY A 179 -3.60 -7.80 17.90
CA GLY A 179 -3.89 -7.76 19.35
C GLY A 179 -4.64 -6.53 19.84
N LEU A 180 -5.14 -5.65 18.97
CA LEU A 180 -5.98 -4.54 19.40
C LEU A 180 -7.34 -5.06 19.92
N SER A 181 -7.83 -4.44 20.99
CA SER A 181 -9.22 -4.64 21.39
C SER A 181 -10.17 -4.14 20.30
N ARG A 182 -11.39 -4.65 20.26
CA ARG A 182 -12.41 -4.20 19.31
C ARG A 182 -12.60 -2.68 19.37
N ALA A 183 -12.71 -2.11 20.57
CA ALA A 183 -12.91 -0.68 20.75
C ALA A 183 -11.76 0.17 20.15
N LEU A 184 -10.50 -0.25 20.33
CA LEU A 184 -9.35 0.43 19.72
C LEU A 184 -9.27 0.22 18.20
N ALA A 185 -9.64 -0.97 17.73
CA ALA A 185 -9.67 -1.26 16.29
C ALA A 185 -10.74 -0.43 15.57
N ASP A 186 -11.93 -0.27 16.17
CA ASP A 186 -13.01 0.58 15.65
C ASP A 186 -12.64 2.07 15.67
N ALA A 187 -11.89 2.53 16.69
CA ALA A 187 -11.39 3.90 16.82
C ALA A 187 -10.03 4.12 16.12
N SER A 188 -9.66 3.27 15.18
CA SER A 188 -8.41 3.38 14.44
C SER A 188 -8.59 4.07 13.09
N LEU A 189 -7.76 5.07 12.83
CA LEU A 189 -7.74 5.82 11.57
C LEU A 189 -6.41 5.64 10.86
N ARG A 190 -6.47 5.57 9.53
CA ARG A 190 -5.30 5.54 8.67
C ARG A 190 -5.08 6.90 8.04
N PHE A 191 -3.93 7.49 8.32
CA PHE A 191 -3.44 8.71 7.69
C PHE A 191 -2.46 8.35 6.59
N SER A 192 -2.55 9.04 5.46
CA SER A 192 -1.70 8.79 4.30
C SER A 192 -1.07 10.09 3.83
N PHE A 193 0.25 10.06 3.66
CA PHE A 193 1.06 11.18 3.18
C PHE A 193 1.54 10.88 1.76
N GLY A 194 1.55 11.89 0.92
CA GLY A 194 1.90 11.72 -0.47
C GLY A 194 2.82 12.80 -1.01
N ARG A 195 3.07 12.72 -2.31
CA ARG A 195 3.91 13.64 -3.08
C ARG A 195 3.52 15.11 -2.89
N TYR A 196 2.25 15.40 -2.73
CA TYR A 196 1.73 16.76 -2.64
C TYR A 196 1.44 17.22 -1.22
N THR A 197 1.63 16.36 -0.21
CA THR A 197 1.46 16.74 1.21
C THR A 197 2.52 17.76 1.61
N ARG A 198 2.09 18.84 2.23
CA ARG A 198 2.91 19.95 2.70
C ARG A 198 2.96 20.00 4.22
N THR A 199 3.94 20.71 4.77
CA THR A 199 4.04 20.92 6.23
C THR A 199 2.80 21.60 6.79
N THR A 200 2.24 22.57 6.06
CA THR A 200 1.00 23.25 6.45
C THR A 200 -0.19 22.31 6.57
N ASP A 201 -0.26 21.27 5.73
CA ASP A 201 -1.34 20.28 5.78
C ASP A 201 -1.22 19.42 7.05
N ILE A 202 0.01 19.16 7.51
CA ILE A 202 0.29 18.43 8.76
C ILE A 202 -0.06 19.28 9.98
N ASP A 203 0.23 20.59 9.92
CA ASP A 203 -0.01 21.49 11.05
C ASP A 203 -1.50 21.82 11.25
N GLN A 204 -2.31 21.60 10.22
CA GLN A 204 -3.76 21.76 10.25
C GLN A 204 -4.51 20.48 10.67
N ALA A 205 -3.87 19.32 10.49
CA ALA A 205 -4.47 18.01 10.77
C ALA A 205 -4.35 17.64 12.25
#